data_4637a2aef91596121fb92d1c3de5fcea
#
_entry.id   4637a2aef91596121fb92d1c3de5fcea
#
_cell.length_a   1.000
_cell.length_b   1.000
_cell.length_c   1.000
_cell.angle_alpha   90.00
_cell.angle_beta   90.00
_cell.angle_gamma   90.00
#
_symmetry.space_group_name_H-M   'P 1'
#
loop_
_entity.id
_entity.type
_entity.pdbx_description
1 polymer ?
#
loop_
_entity_poly.entity_id
_entity_poly.type
_entity_poly.pdbx_seq_one_letter_code
_entity_poly.pdbx_strand_id
1 'polypeptide(L)'
;MVIGIDASRANKKHKSGTEWYAYYLIKALAQLDDKNEYILYTDQPLHAGLLDLTQENFSQAIANLPDKQGWQKITSPHNNFKGKVLRWPFRFLWTQGRLSLEMLWHRPDVLFVPAHALPVIHPQKSVVTIHDIGFKETEKLYSQDLITPQTGLDYRMLRLLIKIISRGDYVGSQLDYLHWSTQYALDKAKRIITISNFSKSEIAKYYQADSDKIKVIYNGYNDRLYKPTALSEATQAVWQKYGISQPYIFYVGRLEKKKNTDKLIEAFALVKQHHPEIKHKLVLVGDASFGFDEIKYQINEFNLNDDIVITGWVAEEDMPHIFSQATAFIFPSNYEGFGIPLLQAMACGTPIVASNIASIPEVAGSVALLFDQTKVHDMAEKIAKIILNQDLREQLIQAGLTRVKNFNWQICAQETLKVINEM
;
A
#
# COMPACT_ATOMS: atom_id res chain seq x y z
N MET A 1 8.59 -20.11 19.64
CA MET A 1 9.19 -18.83 20.06
C MET A 1 8.12 -17.75 20.15
N VAL A 2 8.41 -16.65 20.86
CA VAL A 2 7.51 -15.51 20.95
C VAL A 2 7.90 -14.47 19.88
N ILE A 3 6.99 -14.18 18.96
CA ILE A 3 7.16 -13.20 17.88
C ILE A 3 6.33 -11.94 18.21
N GLY A 4 7.00 -10.84 18.44
CA GLY A 4 6.35 -9.54 18.59
C GLY A 4 6.15 -8.88 17.22
N ILE A 5 4.96 -8.36 16.94
CA ILE A 5 4.67 -7.65 15.70
C ILE A 5 4.21 -6.22 16.02
N ASP A 6 4.84 -5.21 15.41
CA ASP A 6 4.28 -3.85 15.39
C ASP A 6 3.03 -3.82 14.51
N ALA A 7 1.86 -3.94 15.15
CA ALA A 7 0.56 -3.95 14.48
C ALA A 7 -0.09 -2.55 14.40
N SER A 8 0.60 -1.48 14.80
CA SER A 8 0.04 -0.13 14.84
C SER A 8 -0.46 0.35 13.47
N ARG A 9 0.24 -0.03 12.40
CA ARG A 9 -0.21 0.26 11.02
C ARG A 9 -1.42 -0.59 10.62
N ALA A 10 -1.38 -1.90 10.88
CA ALA A 10 -2.50 -2.79 10.61
C ALA A 10 -3.80 -2.37 11.32
N ASN A 11 -3.66 -1.71 12.47
CA ASN A 11 -4.77 -1.26 13.31
C ASN A 11 -5.40 0.09 12.88
N LYS A 12 -4.96 0.72 11.81
CA LYS A 12 -5.56 1.97 11.31
C LYS A 12 -6.95 1.73 10.72
N LYS A 13 -7.88 2.68 10.94
CA LYS A 13 -9.24 2.62 10.40
C LYS A 13 -9.25 2.75 8.88
N HIS A 14 -8.52 3.74 8.36
CA HIS A 14 -8.32 3.93 6.92
C HIS A 14 -6.97 3.36 6.55
N LYS A 15 -6.98 2.38 5.65
CA LYS A 15 -5.79 1.63 5.27
C LYS A 15 -5.35 1.99 3.85
N SER A 16 -4.05 2.20 3.67
CA SER A 16 -3.36 2.31 2.40
C SER A 16 -2.48 1.07 2.15
N GLY A 17 -1.65 1.06 1.16
CA GLY A 17 -0.85 -0.13 0.80
C GLY A 17 -0.07 -0.75 1.96
N THR A 18 0.63 0.07 2.75
CA THR A 18 1.44 -0.40 3.91
C THR A 18 0.56 -0.95 5.03
N GLU A 19 -0.56 -0.30 5.31
CA GLU A 19 -1.51 -0.74 6.33
C GLU A 19 -2.20 -2.05 5.91
N TRP A 20 -2.60 -2.19 4.64
CA TRP A 20 -3.14 -3.43 4.09
C TRP A 20 -2.12 -4.56 4.11
N TYR A 21 -0.85 -4.29 3.75
CA TYR A 21 0.23 -5.27 3.86
C TYR A 21 0.32 -5.84 5.27
N ALA A 22 0.45 -4.99 6.28
CA ALA A 22 0.58 -5.42 7.67
C ALA A 22 -0.65 -6.20 8.13
N TYR A 23 -1.86 -5.74 7.75
CA TYR A 23 -3.12 -6.37 8.12
C TYR A 23 -3.28 -7.78 7.53
N TYR A 24 -3.12 -7.93 6.22
CA TYR A 24 -3.30 -9.23 5.56
C TYR A 24 -2.19 -10.21 5.89
N LEU A 25 -0.96 -9.72 6.09
CA LEU A 25 0.15 -10.56 6.52
C LEU A 25 -0.09 -11.13 7.93
N ILE A 26 -0.57 -10.33 8.88
CA ILE A 26 -0.95 -10.81 10.23
C ILE A 26 -2.04 -11.87 10.13
N LYS A 27 -3.07 -11.66 9.32
CA LYS A 27 -4.15 -12.64 9.12
C LYS A 27 -3.64 -13.94 8.49
N ALA A 28 -2.76 -13.85 7.50
CA ALA A 28 -2.18 -15.01 6.85
C ALA A 28 -1.25 -15.80 7.79
N LEU A 29 -0.45 -15.11 8.61
CA LEU A 29 0.36 -15.75 9.66
C LEU A 29 -0.50 -16.50 10.68
N ALA A 30 -1.64 -15.92 11.08
CA ALA A 30 -2.55 -16.54 12.03
C ALA A 30 -3.20 -17.82 11.49
N GLN A 31 -3.41 -17.91 10.18
CA GLN A 31 -3.93 -19.12 9.52
C GLN A 31 -2.85 -20.19 9.33
N LEU A 32 -1.61 -19.77 9.16
CA LEU A 32 -0.50 -20.62 8.73
C LEU A 32 0.25 -21.25 9.90
N ASP A 33 0.51 -20.49 10.98
CA ASP A 33 1.47 -20.86 12.01
C ASP A 33 0.78 -21.23 13.33
N ASP A 34 0.92 -22.49 13.69
CA ASP A 34 0.45 -23.10 14.94
C ASP A 34 1.57 -23.31 15.99
N LYS A 35 2.83 -23.00 15.64
CA LYS A 35 4.01 -23.31 16.45
C LYS A 35 4.52 -22.16 17.29
N ASN A 36 4.35 -20.93 16.81
CA ASN A 36 4.85 -19.74 17.48
C ASN A 36 3.73 -19.02 18.22
N GLU A 37 4.08 -18.27 19.27
CA GLU A 37 3.20 -17.31 19.94
C GLU A 37 3.41 -15.91 19.38
N TYR A 38 2.32 -15.16 19.21
CA TYR A 38 2.34 -13.82 18.62
C TYR A 38 1.84 -12.76 19.59
N ILE A 39 2.56 -11.63 19.68
CA ILE A 39 2.14 -10.44 20.41
C ILE A 39 1.98 -9.30 19.42
N LEU A 40 0.75 -8.82 19.24
CA LEU A 40 0.46 -7.64 18.43
C LEU A 40 0.56 -6.38 19.28
N TYR A 41 1.62 -5.59 19.07
CA TYR A 41 1.81 -4.31 19.75
C TYR A 41 1.06 -3.19 19.01
N THR A 42 0.28 -2.39 19.73
CA THR A 42 -0.46 -1.25 19.17
C THR A 42 -0.46 -0.04 20.09
N ASP A 43 -0.71 1.13 19.54
CA ASP A 43 -0.87 2.40 20.27
C ASP A 43 -2.28 2.59 20.82
N GLN A 44 -3.28 1.90 20.22
CA GLN A 44 -4.70 1.96 20.55
C GLN A 44 -5.31 0.57 20.63
N PRO A 45 -6.48 0.40 21.26
CA PRO A 45 -7.19 -0.87 21.24
C PRO A 45 -7.36 -1.41 19.81
N LEU A 46 -7.24 -2.73 19.67
CA LEU A 46 -7.37 -3.39 18.39
C LEU A 46 -8.79 -3.23 17.83
N HIS A 47 -8.85 -2.93 16.54
CA HIS A 47 -10.10 -2.94 15.77
C HIS A 47 -10.61 -4.36 15.53
N ALA A 48 -11.89 -4.46 15.21
CA ALA A 48 -12.63 -5.69 14.98
C ALA A 48 -11.86 -6.74 14.16
N GLY A 49 -11.31 -6.35 13.01
CA GLY A 49 -10.63 -7.27 12.11
C GLY A 49 -9.30 -7.85 12.62
N LEU A 50 -8.71 -7.27 13.69
CA LEU A 50 -7.54 -7.82 14.37
C LEU A 50 -7.90 -8.50 15.70
N LEU A 51 -9.07 -8.24 16.26
CA LEU A 51 -9.57 -8.96 17.44
C LEU A 51 -10.05 -10.36 17.10
N ASP A 52 -10.52 -10.58 15.88
CA ASP A 52 -10.89 -11.88 15.36
C ASP A 52 -10.19 -12.16 14.02
N LEU A 53 -9.13 -12.95 14.08
CA LEU A 53 -8.33 -13.35 12.92
C LEU A 53 -8.94 -14.54 12.17
N THR A 54 -10.04 -15.14 12.68
CA THR A 54 -10.76 -16.23 12.03
C THR A 54 -11.80 -15.71 11.04
N GLN A 55 -12.36 -14.51 11.30
CA GLN A 55 -13.39 -13.89 10.48
C GLN A 55 -12.80 -12.95 9.45
N GLU A 56 -13.47 -12.82 8.32
CA GLU A 56 -13.07 -11.97 7.21
C GLU A 56 -13.74 -10.60 7.23
N ASN A 57 -14.94 -10.50 7.81
CA ASN A 57 -15.74 -9.31 7.81
C ASN A 57 -15.49 -8.43 9.04
N PHE A 58 -15.31 -7.13 8.77
CA PHE A 58 -15.00 -6.08 9.73
C PHE A 58 -16.12 -5.73 10.72
N SER A 59 -17.32 -6.33 10.60
CA SER A 59 -18.55 -5.69 11.05
C SER A 59 -19.06 -6.07 12.44
N GLN A 60 -18.52 -7.06 13.14
CA GLN A 60 -19.07 -7.52 14.43
C GLN A 60 -18.03 -7.98 15.45
N ALA A 61 -17.01 -7.21 15.74
CA ALA A 61 -16.21 -7.54 16.90
C ALA A 61 -16.84 -6.97 18.18
N ILE A 62 -17.15 -7.86 19.10
CA ILE A 62 -17.41 -7.54 20.49
C ILE A 62 -16.21 -6.72 20.98
N ALA A 63 -16.48 -5.51 21.49
CA ALA A 63 -15.44 -4.61 22.02
C ALA A 63 -14.76 -5.28 23.23
N ASN A 64 -13.71 -6.04 22.96
CA ASN A 64 -12.85 -6.61 24.00
C ASN A 64 -11.86 -5.51 24.42
N LEU A 65 -12.21 -4.76 25.48
CA LEU A 65 -11.32 -3.70 25.98
C LEU A 65 -10.07 -4.32 26.57
N PRO A 66 -8.91 -3.65 26.45
CA PRO A 66 -7.68 -4.12 27.08
C PRO A 66 -7.83 -4.10 28.61
N ASP A 67 -7.20 -5.06 29.27
CA ASP A 67 -7.10 -5.09 30.73
C ASP A 67 -6.25 -3.93 31.29
N LYS A 68 -6.09 -3.87 32.62
CA LYS A 68 -5.31 -2.81 33.29
C LYS A 68 -3.84 -2.79 32.86
N GLN A 69 -3.31 -3.91 32.39
CA GLN A 69 -1.94 -4.04 31.91
C GLN A 69 -1.81 -3.84 30.40
N GLY A 70 -2.92 -3.59 29.69
CA GLY A 70 -3.00 -3.38 28.25
C GLY A 70 -3.13 -4.65 27.41
N TRP A 71 -3.34 -5.82 28.00
CA TRP A 71 -3.56 -7.06 27.24
C TRP A 71 -4.95 -7.13 26.67
N GLN A 72 -5.05 -7.57 25.42
CA GLN A 72 -6.30 -7.88 24.72
C GLN A 72 -6.29 -9.32 24.22
N LYS A 73 -7.38 -10.04 24.45
CA LYS A 73 -7.60 -11.37 23.90
C LYS A 73 -7.91 -11.24 22.40
N ILE A 74 -7.23 -12.04 21.58
CA ILE A 74 -7.48 -12.18 20.15
C ILE A 74 -8.02 -13.58 19.91
N THR A 75 -9.07 -13.68 19.11
CA THR A 75 -9.53 -14.97 18.56
C THR A 75 -8.71 -15.28 17.32
N SER A 76 -7.99 -16.40 17.32
CA SER A 76 -7.22 -16.88 16.18
C SER A 76 -7.40 -18.38 16.01
N PRO A 77 -7.16 -18.96 14.81
CA PRO A 77 -7.39 -20.39 14.56
C PRO A 77 -6.65 -21.29 15.53
N HIS A 78 -5.45 -20.91 15.95
CA HIS A 78 -4.58 -21.72 16.83
C HIS A 78 -4.49 -21.16 18.25
N ASN A 79 -5.27 -20.14 18.61
CA ASN A 79 -5.27 -19.49 19.94
C ASN A 79 -3.90 -18.98 20.41
N ASN A 80 -3.00 -18.68 19.48
CA ASN A 80 -1.61 -18.31 19.72
C ASN A 80 -1.33 -16.81 19.51
N PHE A 81 -2.36 -15.97 19.34
CA PHE A 81 -2.26 -14.52 19.22
C PHE A 81 -2.83 -13.79 20.43
N LYS A 82 -2.13 -12.74 20.87
CA LYS A 82 -2.61 -11.80 21.91
C LYS A 82 -2.22 -10.37 21.53
N GLY A 83 -3.05 -9.41 21.89
CA GLY A 83 -2.80 -7.99 21.70
C GLY A 83 -2.15 -7.38 22.94
N LYS A 84 -1.27 -6.39 22.74
CA LYS A 84 -0.69 -5.56 23.80
C LYS A 84 -0.82 -4.10 23.41
N VAL A 85 -1.74 -3.41 24.07
CA VAL A 85 -1.98 -1.98 23.86
C VAL A 85 -1.00 -1.18 24.69
N LEU A 86 -0.13 -0.47 24.01
CA LEU A 86 0.91 0.36 24.59
C LEU A 86 0.50 1.83 24.46
N ARG A 87 -0.31 2.31 25.38
CA ARG A 87 -0.81 3.71 25.37
C ARG A 87 0.36 4.70 25.34
N TRP A 88 0.24 5.71 24.47
CA TRP A 88 1.21 6.77 24.29
C TRP A 88 0.50 8.12 24.19
N PRO A 89 0.88 9.12 24.98
CA PRO A 89 0.15 10.39 25.03
C PRO A 89 0.39 11.29 23.81
N PHE A 90 1.45 11.01 23.02
CA PHE A 90 1.85 11.82 21.89
C PHE A 90 1.37 11.21 20.56
N ARG A 91 1.11 12.05 19.55
CA ARG A 91 0.70 11.61 18.21
C ARG A 91 1.84 11.08 17.35
N PHE A 92 3.07 11.15 17.81
CA PHE A 92 4.31 10.84 17.09
C PHE A 92 5.26 10.02 17.94
N LEU A 93 6.28 9.43 17.32
CA LEU A 93 7.36 8.66 17.96
C LEU A 93 6.90 7.48 18.84
N TRP A 94 5.71 6.91 18.59
CA TRP A 94 5.25 5.76 19.37
C TRP A 94 6.24 4.58 19.24
N THR A 95 6.69 4.26 18.03
CA THR A 95 7.66 3.19 17.76
C THR A 95 8.99 3.47 18.47
N GLN A 96 9.52 4.71 18.35
CA GLN A 96 10.81 5.06 18.92
C GLN A 96 10.76 5.26 20.45
N GLY A 97 9.64 5.69 20.98
CA GLY A 97 9.42 5.92 22.40
C GLY A 97 8.80 4.70 23.10
N ARG A 98 7.49 4.54 22.97
CA ARG A 98 6.75 3.57 23.78
C ARG A 98 7.07 2.11 23.45
N LEU A 99 7.18 1.77 22.16
CA LEU A 99 7.55 0.41 21.75
C LEU A 99 8.99 0.09 22.17
N SER A 100 9.92 1.05 22.05
CA SER A 100 11.30 0.88 22.54
C SER A 100 11.35 0.61 24.04
N LEU A 101 10.55 1.33 24.84
CA LEU A 101 10.47 1.08 26.29
C LEU A 101 9.91 -0.31 26.60
N GLU A 102 8.92 -0.78 25.85
CA GLU A 102 8.41 -2.14 26.00
C GLU A 102 9.50 -3.19 25.71
N MET A 103 10.29 -2.95 24.67
CA MET A 103 11.41 -3.83 24.31
C MET A 103 12.54 -3.84 25.36
N LEU A 104 12.61 -2.85 26.22
CA LEU A 104 13.57 -2.85 27.33
C LEU A 104 13.20 -3.86 28.42
N TRP A 105 11.90 -3.99 28.74
CA TRP A 105 11.42 -4.81 29.85
C TRP A 105 10.82 -6.17 29.42
N HIS A 106 10.19 -6.21 28.25
CA HIS A 106 9.44 -7.39 27.80
C HIS A 106 9.80 -7.70 26.34
N ARG A 107 11.01 -8.18 26.11
CA ARG A 107 11.50 -8.53 24.77
C ARG A 107 10.88 -9.83 24.28
N PRO A 108 10.28 -9.86 23.09
CA PRO A 108 10.00 -11.13 22.39
C PRO A 108 11.30 -11.75 21.89
N ASP A 109 11.26 -13.04 21.51
CA ASP A 109 12.41 -13.71 20.87
C ASP A 109 12.77 -13.03 19.55
N VAL A 110 11.77 -12.64 18.78
CA VAL A 110 11.88 -11.91 17.50
C VAL A 110 10.93 -10.74 17.48
N LEU A 111 11.39 -9.57 17.00
CA LEU A 111 10.53 -8.43 16.69
C LEU A 111 10.40 -8.30 15.18
N PHE A 112 9.18 -8.38 14.67
CA PHE A 112 8.85 -8.10 13.28
C PHE A 112 8.14 -6.74 13.16
N VAL A 113 8.69 -5.87 12.34
CA VAL A 113 8.12 -4.55 12.05
C VAL A 113 7.72 -4.51 10.58
N PRO A 114 6.43 -4.61 10.24
CA PRO A 114 5.96 -4.62 8.85
C PRO A 114 5.95 -3.23 8.18
N ALA A 115 6.69 -2.29 8.74
CA ALA A 115 6.86 -0.91 8.25
C ALA A 115 8.28 -0.42 8.52
N HIS A 116 8.68 0.73 7.98
CA HIS A 116 10.07 1.19 7.90
C HIS A 116 10.80 1.42 9.24
N ALA A 117 10.09 1.66 10.33
CA ALA A 117 10.66 2.25 11.54
C ALA A 117 10.98 1.19 12.61
N LEU A 118 12.22 0.71 12.68
CA LEU A 118 12.70 -0.12 13.77
C LEU A 118 12.80 0.72 15.07
N PRO A 119 12.28 0.25 16.23
CA PRO A 119 12.48 0.96 17.50
C PRO A 119 13.96 1.00 17.89
N VAL A 120 14.40 2.07 18.60
CA VAL A 120 15.82 2.25 18.99
C VAL A 120 16.29 1.21 20.02
N ILE A 121 15.37 0.68 20.82
CA ILE A 121 15.61 -0.48 21.68
C ILE A 121 14.81 -1.63 21.10
N HIS A 122 15.50 -2.68 20.68
CA HIS A 122 14.89 -3.83 20.02
C HIS A 122 15.66 -5.13 20.31
N PRO A 123 15.07 -6.31 20.17
CA PRO A 123 15.79 -7.58 20.21
C PRO A 123 16.85 -7.66 19.09
N GLN A 124 17.94 -8.40 19.35
CA GLN A 124 18.94 -8.66 18.29
C GLN A 124 18.34 -9.32 17.06
N LYS A 125 17.35 -10.20 17.26
CA LYS A 125 16.57 -10.81 16.21
C LYS A 125 15.40 -9.90 15.85
N SER A 126 15.64 -8.98 14.93
CA SER A 126 14.62 -8.07 14.41
C SER A 126 14.55 -8.11 12.90
N VAL A 127 13.33 -8.17 12.37
CA VAL A 127 13.03 -8.11 10.94
C VAL A 127 12.21 -6.85 10.66
N VAL A 128 12.56 -6.13 9.61
CA VAL A 128 11.84 -4.91 9.20
C VAL A 128 11.46 -5.03 7.73
N THR A 129 10.22 -4.68 7.39
CA THR A 129 9.83 -4.50 6.00
C THR A 129 10.05 -3.05 5.57
N ILE A 130 10.91 -2.85 4.57
CA ILE A 130 11.08 -1.57 3.88
C ILE A 130 10.37 -1.71 2.52
N HIS A 131 9.20 -1.08 2.38
CA HIS A 131 8.36 -1.23 1.19
C HIS A 131 9.04 -0.63 -0.05
N ASP A 132 9.45 0.62 0.05
CA ASP A 132 10.19 1.33 -1.00
C ASP A 132 10.91 2.56 -0.39
N ILE A 133 11.67 3.24 -1.23
CA ILE A 133 12.34 4.49 -0.89
C ILE A 133 11.93 5.64 -1.82
N GLY A 134 10.70 5.59 -2.34
CA GLY A 134 10.16 6.58 -3.28
C GLY A 134 10.19 8.03 -2.78
N PHE A 135 10.31 8.25 -1.48
CA PHE A 135 10.54 9.58 -0.91
C PHE A 135 11.89 10.19 -1.36
N LYS A 136 12.89 9.38 -1.73
CA LYS A 136 14.15 9.84 -2.32
C LYS A 136 13.98 10.43 -3.72
N GLU A 137 13.20 9.77 -4.55
CA GLU A 137 12.92 10.21 -5.92
C GLU A 137 12.01 11.46 -5.95
N THR A 138 11.20 11.63 -4.92
CA THR A 138 10.18 12.67 -4.82
C THR A 138 10.48 13.69 -3.73
N GLU A 139 11.75 13.89 -3.36
CA GLU A 139 12.17 14.85 -2.31
C GLU A 139 11.53 16.24 -2.46
N LYS A 140 11.44 16.76 -3.69
CA LYS A 140 10.81 18.05 -3.97
C LYS A 140 9.31 18.10 -3.62
N LEU A 141 8.62 16.95 -3.62
CA LEU A 141 7.21 16.85 -3.28
C LEU A 141 6.97 16.67 -1.77
N TYR A 142 7.95 16.10 -1.05
CA TYR A 142 7.89 15.91 0.41
C TYR A 142 8.47 17.08 1.22
N SER A 143 9.21 17.97 0.59
CA SER A 143 9.91 19.08 1.28
C SER A 143 8.97 20.09 1.96
N GLN A 144 7.67 20.04 1.70
CA GLN A 144 6.67 20.95 2.27
C GLN A 144 5.86 20.35 3.42
N ASP A 145 5.91 19.03 3.63
CA ASP A 145 5.17 18.37 4.71
C ASP A 145 6.03 18.25 5.98
N LEU A 146 5.81 19.14 6.92
CA LEU A 146 6.40 19.06 8.27
C LEU A 146 5.64 18.05 9.12
N ILE A 147 6.34 17.12 9.78
CA ILE A 147 5.73 16.11 10.69
C ILE A 147 4.95 16.75 11.83
N THR A 148 5.20 18.03 12.11
CA THR A 148 4.73 18.71 13.31
C THR A 148 4.09 20.05 13.00
N PRO A 149 3.11 20.49 13.82
CA PRO A 149 2.69 21.88 13.84
C PRO A 149 3.94 22.74 14.08
N GLN A 150 4.13 23.80 13.29
CA GLN A 150 5.34 24.64 13.31
C GLN A 150 5.56 25.41 14.62
N THR A 151 4.65 25.31 15.58
CA THR A 151 4.67 26.07 16.84
C THR A 151 4.16 25.24 18.01
N GLY A 152 4.86 25.28 19.16
CA GLY A 152 4.43 24.68 20.42
C GLY A 152 5.56 23.98 21.19
N LEU A 153 5.31 23.70 22.48
CA LEU A 153 6.22 22.95 23.38
C LEU A 153 6.51 21.55 22.82
N ASP A 154 5.49 20.87 22.24
CA ASP A 154 5.59 19.54 21.65
C ASP A 154 6.58 19.50 20.48
N TYR A 155 6.62 20.55 19.67
CA TYR A 155 7.57 20.69 18.56
C TYR A 155 9.02 20.81 19.04
N ARG A 156 9.28 21.63 20.07
CA ARG A 156 10.63 21.78 20.63
C ARG A 156 11.13 20.49 21.27
N MET A 157 10.27 19.79 21.99
CA MET A 157 10.59 18.48 22.58
C MET A 157 10.86 17.44 21.51
N LEU A 158 10.04 17.38 20.45
CA LEU A 158 10.24 16.45 19.34
C LEU A 158 11.56 16.70 18.62
N ARG A 159 11.88 17.94 18.28
CA ARG A 159 13.18 18.29 17.67
C ARG A 159 14.37 17.90 18.56
N LEU A 160 14.25 18.13 19.86
CA LEU A 160 15.28 17.73 20.81
C LEU A 160 15.44 16.22 20.87
N LEU A 161 14.34 15.47 20.92
CA LEU A 161 14.34 14.01 20.92
C LEU A 161 14.90 13.44 19.61
N ILE A 162 14.48 13.95 18.46
CA ILE A 162 15.02 13.55 17.15
C ILE A 162 16.53 13.84 17.10
N LYS A 163 16.96 15.03 17.55
CA LYS A 163 18.38 15.40 17.59
C LYS A 163 19.20 14.48 18.50
N ILE A 164 18.66 14.08 19.67
CA ILE A 164 19.32 13.14 20.57
C ILE A 164 19.38 11.75 19.97
N ILE A 165 18.27 11.24 19.43
CA ILE A 165 18.15 9.90 18.87
C ILE A 165 19.01 9.76 17.60
N SER A 166 19.05 10.79 16.75
CA SER A 166 19.84 10.84 15.52
C SER A 166 21.27 11.31 15.71
N ARG A 167 21.73 11.55 16.97
CA ARG A 167 23.05 12.11 17.29
C ARG A 167 23.38 13.42 16.56
N GLY A 168 22.36 14.18 16.19
CA GLY A 168 22.50 15.48 15.54
C GLY A 168 22.37 15.49 14.02
N ASP A 169 22.23 14.34 13.39
CA ASP A 169 22.22 14.22 11.92
C ASP A 169 20.93 14.74 11.26
N TYR A 170 19.84 14.93 12.01
CA TYR A 170 18.53 15.31 11.46
C TYR A 170 17.92 16.54 12.15
N VAL A 171 17.36 17.41 11.31
CA VAL A 171 16.87 18.74 11.73
C VAL A 171 15.35 18.78 11.96
N GLY A 172 14.61 17.70 11.65
CA GLY A 172 13.22 17.53 12.04
C GLY A 172 12.17 17.66 10.95
N SER A 173 12.52 17.41 9.67
CA SER A 173 11.54 17.21 8.62
C SER A 173 11.03 15.75 8.60
N GLN A 174 9.88 15.51 7.96
CA GLN A 174 9.38 14.16 7.73
C GLN A 174 10.36 13.33 6.90
N LEU A 175 10.96 13.96 5.93
CA LEU A 175 11.95 13.37 5.06
C LEU A 175 13.20 12.91 5.82
N ASP A 176 13.73 13.76 6.70
CA ASP A 176 14.86 13.43 7.55
C ASP A 176 14.57 12.20 8.41
N TYR A 177 13.37 12.15 9.03
CA TYR A 177 12.97 10.99 9.81
C TYR A 177 12.87 9.71 8.96
N LEU A 178 12.35 9.78 7.74
CA LEU A 178 12.27 8.64 6.82
C LEU A 178 13.68 8.15 6.43
N HIS A 179 14.59 9.07 6.11
CA HIS A 179 15.99 8.74 5.82
C HIS A 179 16.67 8.06 7.00
N TRP A 180 16.60 8.70 8.17
CA TRP A 180 17.19 8.17 9.37
C TRP A 180 16.61 6.80 9.75
N SER A 181 15.29 6.64 9.77
CA SER A 181 14.65 5.39 10.16
C SER A 181 14.97 4.25 9.21
N THR A 182 15.08 4.55 7.90
CA THR A 182 15.49 3.58 6.89
C THR A 182 16.95 3.17 7.09
N GLN A 183 17.88 4.12 7.21
CA GLN A 183 19.30 3.83 7.46
C GLN A 183 19.46 3.05 8.77
N TYR A 184 18.80 3.48 9.83
CA TYR A 184 18.85 2.81 11.12
C TYR A 184 18.34 1.36 11.04
N ALA A 185 17.24 1.11 10.33
CA ALA A 185 16.70 -0.23 10.13
C ALA A 185 17.68 -1.10 9.31
N LEU A 186 18.27 -0.57 8.25
CA LEU A 186 19.28 -1.26 7.44
C LEU A 186 20.52 -1.63 8.26
N ASP A 187 20.97 -0.76 9.15
CA ASP A 187 22.16 -1.02 9.97
C ASP A 187 21.89 -2.03 11.09
N LYS A 188 20.73 -1.90 11.75
CA LYS A 188 20.45 -2.57 13.04
C LYS A 188 19.59 -3.82 12.94
N ALA A 189 18.63 -3.90 12.02
CA ALA A 189 17.82 -5.10 11.88
C ALA A 189 18.69 -6.30 11.43
N LYS A 190 18.34 -7.49 11.88
CA LYS A 190 19.03 -8.74 11.48
C LYS A 190 18.73 -9.12 10.04
N ARG A 191 17.47 -8.90 9.60
CA ARG A 191 17.00 -9.13 8.23
C ARG A 191 16.08 -7.98 7.79
N ILE A 192 16.11 -7.70 6.51
CA ILE A 192 15.21 -6.75 5.85
C ILE A 192 14.36 -7.52 4.85
N ILE A 193 13.07 -7.25 4.87
CA ILE A 193 12.14 -7.66 3.81
C ILE A 193 11.84 -6.45 2.94
N THR A 194 11.79 -6.64 1.63
CA THR A 194 11.25 -5.65 0.69
C THR A 194 10.32 -6.32 -0.30
N ILE A 195 9.49 -5.54 -0.98
CA ILE A 195 8.32 -6.04 -1.70
C ILE A 195 8.52 -6.22 -3.21
N SER A 196 9.70 -5.85 -3.73
CA SER A 196 10.07 -6.06 -5.15
C SER A 196 11.59 -6.09 -5.33
N ASN A 197 12.06 -6.68 -6.44
CA ASN A 197 13.47 -6.62 -6.82
C ASN A 197 13.90 -5.19 -7.16
N PHE A 198 12.99 -4.40 -7.74
CA PHE A 198 13.22 -2.99 -7.95
C PHE A 198 13.52 -2.28 -6.62
N SER A 199 12.65 -2.42 -5.60
CA SER A 199 12.87 -1.81 -4.29
C SER A 199 14.16 -2.31 -3.65
N LYS A 200 14.52 -3.61 -3.79
CA LYS A 200 15.79 -4.15 -3.32
C LYS A 200 16.98 -3.44 -3.98
N SER A 201 16.95 -3.29 -5.29
CA SER A 201 18.06 -2.64 -6.04
C SER A 201 18.21 -1.17 -5.65
N GLU A 202 17.11 -0.44 -5.48
CA GLU A 202 17.13 0.95 -5.06
C GLU A 202 17.67 1.11 -3.63
N ILE A 203 17.20 0.28 -2.67
CA ILE A 203 17.69 0.29 -1.30
C ILE A 203 19.20 0.00 -1.27
N ALA A 204 19.66 -1.04 -1.98
CA ALA A 204 21.07 -1.40 -2.03
C ALA A 204 21.92 -0.27 -2.61
N LYS A 205 21.46 0.35 -3.69
CA LYS A 205 22.15 1.43 -4.39
C LYS A 205 22.24 2.71 -3.54
N TYR A 206 21.10 3.19 -2.99
CA TYR A 206 21.06 4.48 -2.31
C TYR A 206 21.65 4.46 -0.89
N TYR A 207 21.52 3.34 -0.20
CA TYR A 207 22.00 3.19 1.18
C TYR A 207 23.27 2.34 1.30
N GLN A 208 23.84 1.87 0.18
CA GLN A 208 25.00 0.96 0.15
C GLN A 208 24.78 -0.25 1.07
N ALA A 209 23.53 -0.71 1.16
CA ALA A 209 23.12 -1.77 2.06
C ALA A 209 23.57 -3.14 1.54
N ASP A 210 23.91 -4.04 2.49
CA ASP A 210 24.22 -5.42 2.18
C ASP A 210 22.99 -6.12 1.54
N SER A 211 23.11 -6.47 0.28
CA SER A 211 22.06 -7.12 -0.52
C SER A 211 21.65 -8.48 0.03
N ASP A 212 22.56 -9.20 0.71
CA ASP A 212 22.29 -10.54 1.27
C ASP A 212 21.38 -10.44 2.52
N LYS A 213 21.39 -9.28 3.18
CA LYS A 213 20.52 -8.97 4.29
C LYS A 213 19.07 -8.69 3.84
N ILE A 214 18.87 -8.36 2.55
CA ILE A 214 17.58 -7.94 1.99
C ILE A 214 16.92 -9.10 1.24
N LYS A 215 15.78 -9.56 1.75
CA LYS A 215 14.94 -10.59 1.09
C LYS A 215 13.77 -9.94 0.37
N VAL A 216 13.56 -10.31 -0.88
CA VAL A 216 12.36 -9.90 -1.63
C VAL A 216 11.24 -10.88 -1.32
N ILE A 217 10.10 -10.35 -0.88
CA ILE A 217 8.86 -11.11 -0.66
C ILE A 217 7.71 -10.29 -1.24
N TYR A 218 7.07 -10.82 -2.26
CA TYR A 218 5.98 -10.13 -2.95
C TYR A 218 4.73 -10.03 -2.09
N ASN A 219 4.00 -8.93 -2.27
CA ASN A 219 2.68 -8.76 -1.66
C ASN A 219 1.66 -9.71 -2.30
N GLY A 220 0.62 -10.04 -1.52
CA GLY A 220 -0.60 -10.62 -2.04
C GLY A 220 -1.68 -9.58 -2.31
N TYR A 221 -2.87 -10.07 -2.65
CA TYR A 221 -4.11 -9.31 -2.73
C TYR A 221 -5.23 -10.07 -2.01
N ASN A 222 -6.37 -9.45 -1.78
CA ASN A 222 -7.53 -10.11 -1.20
C ASN A 222 -8.27 -10.93 -2.28
N ASP A 223 -7.87 -12.20 -2.46
CA ASP A 223 -8.36 -13.12 -3.48
C ASP A 223 -9.83 -13.55 -3.29
N ARG A 224 -10.37 -13.35 -2.09
CA ARG A 224 -11.78 -13.59 -1.81
C ARG A 224 -12.69 -12.47 -2.29
N LEU A 225 -12.20 -11.25 -2.18
CA LEU A 225 -12.90 -10.06 -2.61
C LEU A 225 -12.70 -9.79 -4.11
N TYR A 226 -11.44 -9.73 -4.55
CA TYR A 226 -11.10 -9.41 -5.94
C TYR A 226 -11.14 -10.66 -6.82
N LYS A 227 -12.21 -10.78 -7.58
CA LYS A 227 -12.47 -11.83 -8.57
C LYS A 227 -13.40 -11.28 -9.65
N PRO A 228 -13.49 -11.91 -10.85
CA PRO A 228 -14.40 -11.47 -11.88
C PRO A 228 -15.84 -11.42 -11.37
N THR A 229 -16.47 -10.26 -11.51
CA THR A 229 -17.86 -10.01 -11.08
C THR A 229 -18.72 -9.75 -12.31
N ALA A 230 -19.79 -10.53 -12.45
CA ALA A 230 -20.74 -10.37 -13.55
C ALA A 230 -21.53 -9.06 -13.44
N LEU A 231 -22.02 -8.59 -14.58
CA LEU A 231 -22.99 -7.50 -14.60
C LEU A 231 -24.28 -7.97 -13.90
N SER A 232 -24.69 -7.26 -12.87
CA SER A 232 -25.83 -7.60 -12.00
C SER A 232 -26.48 -6.33 -11.46
N GLU A 233 -27.62 -6.47 -10.79
CA GLU A 233 -28.28 -5.36 -10.08
C GLU A 233 -27.35 -4.74 -9.03
N ALA A 234 -26.56 -5.56 -8.33
CA ALA A 234 -25.55 -5.08 -7.38
C ALA A 234 -24.48 -4.20 -8.07
N THR A 235 -24.01 -4.60 -9.25
CA THR A 235 -23.08 -3.81 -10.05
C THR A 235 -23.70 -2.48 -10.50
N GLN A 236 -24.96 -2.50 -10.93
CA GLN A 236 -25.68 -1.30 -11.33
C GLN A 236 -25.89 -0.34 -10.14
N ALA A 237 -26.20 -0.88 -8.95
CA ALA A 237 -26.31 -0.08 -7.74
C ALA A 237 -24.99 0.60 -7.36
N VAL A 238 -23.85 -0.09 -7.50
CA VAL A 238 -22.51 0.48 -7.33
C VAL A 238 -22.27 1.61 -8.32
N TRP A 239 -22.57 1.41 -9.60
CA TRP A 239 -22.40 2.46 -10.62
C TRP A 239 -23.27 3.69 -10.32
N GLN A 240 -24.54 3.48 -9.96
CA GLN A 240 -25.44 4.57 -9.58
C GLN A 240 -24.90 5.35 -8.36
N LYS A 241 -24.40 4.63 -7.36
CA LYS A 241 -23.83 5.22 -6.13
C LYS A 241 -22.65 6.15 -6.43
N TYR A 242 -21.82 5.83 -7.44
CA TYR A 242 -20.62 6.59 -7.77
C TYR A 242 -20.71 7.38 -9.08
N GLY A 243 -21.88 7.43 -9.72
CA GLY A 243 -22.11 8.17 -10.96
C GLY A 243 -21.40 7.58 -12.18
N ILE A 244 -21.09 6.28 -12.17
CA ILE A 244 -20.38 5.60 -13.24
C ILE A 244 -21.37 5.17 -14.34
N SER A 245 -20.98 5.30 -15.61
CA SER A 245 -21.71 4.79 -16.76
C SER A 245 -20.79 4.12 -17.77
N GLN A 246 -21.26 3.05 -18.40
CA GLN A 246 -20.52 2.32 -19.44
C GLN A 246 -20.61 3.00 -20.81
N PRO A 247 -19.62 2.76 -21.69
CA PRO A 247 -18.34 2.09 -21.43
C PRO A 247 -17.35 3.03 -20.73
N TYR A 248 -16.41 2.48 -19.95
CA TYR A 248 -15.39 3.28 -19.28
C TYR A 248 -14.04 2.57 -19.17
N ILE A 249 -12.99 3.38 -19.08
CA ILE A 249 -11.68 3.03 -18.56
C ILE A 249 -11.52 3.70 -17.18
N PHE A 250 -10.65 3.18 -16.31
CA PHE A 250 -10.54 3.80 -15.00
C PHE A 250 -9.13 3.78 -14.42
N TYR A 251 -8.93 4.63 -13.44
CA TYR A 251 -7.76 4.76 -12.61
C TYR A 251 -8.16 4.66 -11.14
N VAL A 252 -7.32 4.07 -10.29
CA VAL A 252 -7.46 4.11 -8.83
C VAL A 252 -6.18 4.56 -8.15
N GLY A 253 -6.31 5.54 -7.26
CA GLY A 253 -5.21 6.12 -6.49
C GLY A 253 -5.50 7.55 -6.07
N ARG A 254 -4.60 8.15 -5.28
CA ARG A 254 -4.71 9.57 -4.98
C ARG A 254 -4.62 10.39 -6.26
N LEU A 255 -5.48 11.39 -6.37
CA LEU A 255 -5.46 12.31 -7.50
C LEU A 255 -4.37 13.37 -7.25
N GLU A 256 -3.14 13.04 -7.66
CA GLU A 256 -1.95 13.85 -7.41
C GLU A 256 -0.91 13.70 -8.54
N LYS A 257 -0.05 14.70 -8.73
CA LYS A 257 1.03 14.69 -9.75
C LYS A 257 1.99 13.51 -9.64
N LYS A 258 2.28 13.01 -8.44
CA LYS A 258 3.13 11.84 -8.25
C LYS A 258 2.56 10.59 -8.94
N LYS A 259 1.24 10.51 -9.02
CA LYS A 259 0.52 9.42 -9.70
C LYS A 259 0.28 9.69 -11.18
N ASN A 260 0.81 10.81 -11.71
CA ASN A 260 0.75 11.16 -13.12
C ASN A 260 -0.69 11.31 -13.68
N THR A 261 -1.63 11.69 -12.82
CA THR A 261 -3.05 11.82 -13.16
C THR A 261 -3.29 12.98 -14.14
N ASP A 262 -2.49 14.03 -14.05
CA ASP A 262 -2.47 15.14 -14.98
C ASP A 262 -2.19 14.67 -16.42
N LYS A 263 -1.13 13.89 -16.63
CA LYS A 263 -0.81 13.33 -17.96
C LYS A 263 -1.82 12.28 -18.42
N LEU A 264 -2.48 11.57 -17.51
CA LEU A 264 -3.57 10.67 -17.89
C LEU A 264 -4.74 11.44 -18.50
N ILE A 265 -5.10 12.60 -17.94
CA ILE A 265 -6.16 13.44 -18.49
C ILE A 265 -5.77 13.97 -19.86
N GLU A 266 -4.54 14.46 -20.02
CA GLU A 266 -4.00 14.89 -21.31
C GLU A 266 -4.00 13.78 -22.35
N ALA A 267 -3.56 12.57 -21.97
CA ALA A 267 -3.60 11.40 -22.87
C ALA A 267 -5.04 11.02 -23.27
N PHE A 268 -5.97 11.10 -22.32
CA PHE A 268 -7.38 10.82 -22.61
C PHE A 268 -7.99 11.88 -23.53
N ALA A 269 -7.62 13.17 -23.38
CA ALA A 269 -8.00 14.22 -24.32
C ALA A 269 -7.54 13.92 -25.76
N LEU A 270 -6.29 13.47 -25.92
CA LEU A 270 -5.74 13.06 -27.21
C LEU A 270 -6.50 11.85 -27.78
N VAL A 271 -6.87 10.88 -26.95
CA VAL A 271 -7.71 9.74 -27.39
C VAL A 271 -9.04 10.23 -27.94
N LYS A 272 -9.74 11.12 -27.22
CA LYS A 272 -11.04 11.66 -27.66
C LYS A 272 -10.92 12.49 -28.93
N GLN A 273 -9.81 13.24 -29.09
CA GLN A 273 -9.55 14.04 -30.28
C GLN A 273 -9.26 13.21 -31.52
N HIS A 274 -8.40 12.17 -31.38
CA HIS A 274 -7.97 11.36 -32.52
C HIS A 274 -8.95 10.22 -32.86
N HIS A 275 -9.79 9.82 -31.89
CA HIS A 275 -10.74 8.72 -31.98
C HIS A 275 -12.13 9.14 -31.50
N PRO A 276 -12.85 9.99 -32.27
CA PRO A 276 -14.16 10.51 -31.88
C PRO A 276 -15.25 9.39 -31.80
N GLU A 277 -14.98 8.22 -32.37
CA GLU A 277 -15.80 7.01 -32.22
C GLU A 277 -15.73 6.39 -30.81
N ILE A 278 -14.66 6.67 -30.03
CA ILE A 278 -14.50 6.18 -28.66
C ILE A 278 -15.43 6.94 -27.71
N LYS A 279 -16.49 6.26 -27.23
CA LYS A 279 -17.49 6.84 -26.30
C LYS A 279 -17.20 6.56 -24.83
N HIS A 280 -16.06 5.94 -24.51
CA HIS A 280 -15.65 5.62 -23.15
C HIS A 280 -15.51 6.87 -22.30
N LYS A 281 -15.92 6.76 -21.04
CA LYS A 281 -15.59 7.74 -19.99
C LYS A 281 -14.31 7.34 -19.27
N LEU A 282 -13.65 8.30 -18.66
CA LEU A 282 -12.53 8.08 -17.74
C LEU A 282 -13.07 8.21 -16.30
N VAL A 283 -13.02 7.13 -15.53
CA VAL A 283 -13.41 7.12 -14.11
C VAL A 283 -12.16 7.25 -13.25
N LEU A 284 -12.08 8.31 -12.45
CA LEU A 284 -10.99 8.59 -11.51
C LEU A 284 -11.47 8.24 -10.09
N VAL A 285 -10.95 7.11 -9.56
CA VAL A 285 -11.26 6.62 -8.21
C VAL A 285 -10.20 7.06 -7.24
N GLY A 286 -10.58 7.81 -6.20
CA GLY A 286 -9.71 8.23 -5.12
C GLY A 286 -9.95 9.67 -4.66
N ASP A 287 -9.37 9.99 -3.51
CA ASP A 287 -9.51 11.30 -2.91
C ASP A 287 -8.64 12.35 -3.60
N ALA A 288 -9.14 13.58 -3.57
CA ALA A 288 -8.38 14.76 -3.91
C ALA A 288 -7.13 14.87 -3.02
N SER A 289 -5.98 15.15 -3.62
CA SER A 289 -4.71 15.32 -2.94
C SER A 289 -3.99 16.58 -3.46
N PHE A 290 -2.73 16.75 -3.11
CA PHE A 290 -1.93 17.87 -3.54
C PHE A 290 -1.90 18.01 -5.08
N GLY A 291 -2.29 19.19 -5.58
CA GLY A 291 -2.38 19.46 -7.03
C GLY A 291 -3.73 19.11 -7.68
N PHE A 292 -4.76 18.80 -6.88
CA PHE A 292 -6.09 18.46 -7.41
C PHE A 292 -6.78 19.61 -8.16
N ASP A 293 -6.52 20.85 -7.77
CA ASP A 293 -7.08 22.03 -8.46
C ASP A 293 -6.53 22.15 -9.90
N GLU A 294 -5.28 21.76 -10.13
CA GLU A 294 -4.70 21.69 -11.47
C GLU A 294 -5.36 20.60 -12.32
N ILE A 295 -5.70 19.46 -11.70
CA ILE A 295 -6.45 18.37 -12.38
C ILE A 295 -7.82 18.87 -12.83
N LYS A 296 -8.56 19.57 -11.96
CA LYS A 296 -9.85 20.19 -12.32
C LYS A 296 -9.70 21.24 -13.45
N TYR A 297 -8.65 22.05 -13.35
CA TYR A 297 -8.38 23.06 -14.39
C TYR A 297 -8.16 22.39 -15.75
N GLN A 298 -7.35 21.33 -15.82
CA GLN A 298 -7.11 20.59 -17.06
C GLN A 298 -8.38 19.93 -17.63
N ILE A 299 -9.23 19.35 -16.78
CA ILE A 299 -10.51 18.77 -17.21
C ILE A 299 -11.36 19.82 -17.91
N ASN A 300 -11.43 21.05 -17.37
CA ASN A 300 -12.17 22.16 -17.98
C ASN A 300 -11.49 22.66 -19.26
N GLU A 301 -10.17 22.81 -19.26
CA GLU A 301 -9.40 23.28 -20.42
C GLU A 301 -9.55 22.36 -21.63
N PHE A 302 -9.54 21.04 -21.40
CA PHE A 302 -9.76 20.05 -22.47
C PHE A 302 -11.23 19.76 -22.77
N ASN A 303 -12.20 20.46 -22.14
CA ASN A 303 -13.64 20.26 -22.29
C ASN A 303 -14.09 18.81 -22.01
N LEU A 304 -13.50 18.16 -20.99
CA LEU A 304 -13.76 16.76 -20.64
C LEU A 304 -14.74 16.58 -19.47
N ASN A 305 -15.49 17.61 -19.08
CA ASN A 305 -16.39 17.57 -17.91
C ASN A 305 -17.47 16.46 -18.03
N ASP A 306 -17.96 16.22 -19.24
CA ASP A 306 -18.95 15.16 -19.48
C ASP A 306 -18.33 13.77 -19.70
N ASP A 307 -17.01 13.70 -19.91
CA ASP A 307 -16.27 12.48 -20.22
C ASP A 307 -15.48 11.93 -19.03
N ILE A 308 -15.34 12.71 -17.94
CA ILE A 308 -14.60 12.30 -16.74
C ILE A 308 -15.54 12.24 -15.54
N VAL A 309 -15.47 11.13 -14.80
CA VAL A 309 -16.19 10.92 -13.54
C VAL A 309 -15.17 10.84 -12.40
N ILE A 310 -15.30 11.69 -11.38
CA ILE A 310 -14.48 11.65 -10.16
C ILE A 310 -15.34 11.10 -9.05
N THR A 311 -15.07 9.87 -8.58
CA THR A 311 -15.91 9.18 -7.59
C THR A 311 -15.60 9.59 -6.15
N GLY A 312 -14.42 10.18 -5.89
CA GLY A 312 -13.88 10.23 -4.53
C GLY A 312 -13.46 8.84 -4.04
N TRP A 313 -13.42 8.67 -2.72
CA TRP A 313 -13.11 7.39 -2.11
C TRP A 313 -14.24 6.37 -2.36
N VAL A 314 -13.85 5.17 -2.77
CA VAL A 314 -14.77 4.04 -3.01
C VAL A 314 -14.53 2.97 -1.95
N ALA A 315 -15.60 2.40 -1.41
CA ALA A 315 -15.53 1.30 -0.46
C ALA A 315 -14.85 0.07 -1.09
N GLU A 316 -14.04 -0.64 -0.31
CA GLU A 316 -13.25 -1.77 -0.86
C GLU A 316 -14.14 -2.87 -1.44
N GLU A 317 -15.31 -3.11 -0.81
CA GLU A 317 -16.30 -4.08 -1.27
C GLU A 317 -16.94 -3.73 -2.63
N ASP A 318 -16.97 -2.45 -3.00
CA ASP A 318 -17.52 -1.98 -4.27
C ASP A 318 -16.49 -2.04 -5.42
N MET A 319 -15.19 -2.07 -5.09
CA MET A 319 -14.11 -2.02 -6.08
C MET A 319 -14.14 -3.17 -7.11
N PRO A 320 -14.42 -4.44 -6.76
CA PRO A 320 -14.50 -5.51 -7.74
C PRO A 320 -15.53 -5.28 -8.85
N HIS A 321 -16.65 -4.62 -8.54
CA HIS A 321 -17.67 -4.26 -9.51
C HIS A 321 -17.17 -3.21 -10.52
N ILE A 322 -16.32 -2.28 -10.06
CA ILE A 322 -15.72 -1.25 -10.93
C ILE A 322 -14.60 -1.87 -11.77
N PHE A 323 -13.72 -2.69 -11.19
CA PHE A 323 -12.66 -3.37 -11.92
C PHE A 323 -13.23 -4.26 -13.02
N SER A 324 -14.11 -5.21 -12.67
CA SER A 324 -14.56 -6.26 -13.58
C SER A 324 -15.31 -5.76 -14.80
N GLN A 325 -15.92 -4.59 -14.74
CA GLN A 325 -16.75 -4.04 -15.81
C GLN A 325 -16.04 -2.95 -16.62
N ALA A 326 -14.83 -2.58 -16.26
CA ALA A 326 -14.03 -1.61 -16.99
C ALA A 326 -13.43 -2.23 -18.25
N THR A 327 -13.38 -1.46 -19.34
CA THR A 327 -12.68 -1.85 -20.57
C THR A 327 -11.18 -1.98 -20.34
N ALA A 328 -10.60 -1.12 -19.49
CA ALA A 328 -9.21 -1.20 -19.07
C ALA A 328 -8.98 -0.43 -17.76
N PHE A 329 -8.00 -0.88 -17.00
CA PHE A 329 -7.40 -0.20 -15.86
C PHE A 329 -6.13 0.53 -16.32
N ILE A 330 -6.05 1.84 -16.05
CA ILE A 330 -4.90 2.67 -16.40
C ILE A 330 -4.09 2.98 -15.15
N PHE A 331 -2.79 2.65 -15.17
CA PHE A 331 -1.90 2.83 -14.02
C PHE A 331 -0.66 3.66 -14.40
N PRO A 332 -0.78 5.01 -14.44
CA PRO A 332 0.22 5.90 -15.02
C PRO A 332 1.32 6.34 -14.05
N SER A 333 1.40 5.77 -12.87
CA SER A 333 2.29 6.22 -11.78
C SER A 333 3.74 6.43 -12.21
N ASN A 334 4.36 7.50 -11.70
CA ASN A 334 5.78 7.79 -11.93
C ASN A 334 6.71 6.93 -11.06
N TYR A 335 6.20 6.40 -9.96
CA TYR A 335 6.94 5.53 -9.04
C TYR A 335 6.00 4.67 -8.22
N GLU A 336 6.31 3.38 -8.12
CA GLU A 336 5.63 2.41 -7.24
C GLU A 336 6.65 1.43 -6.65
N GLY A 337 6.49 1.11 -5.36
CA GLY A 337 7.26 0.04 -4.73
C GLY A 337 6.78 -1.35 -5.14
N PHE A 338 5.46 -1.48 -5.50
CA PHE A 338 4.88 -2.75 -5.95
C PHE A 338 3.69 -2.56 -6.90
N GLY A 339 2.62 -1.92 -6.47
CA GLY A 339 1.40 -1.72 -7.28
C GLY A 339 0.33 -2.79 -7.02
N ILE A 340 -0.17 -2.90 -5.79
CA ILE A 340 -1.30 -3.80 -5.45
C ILE A 340 -2.49 -3.65 -6.40
N PRO A 341 -2.87 -2.44 -6.89
CA PRO A 341 -3.95 -2.29 -7.85
C PRO A 341 -3.78 -3.08 -9.16
N LEU A 342 -2.54 -3.36 -9.58
CA LEU A 342 -2.28 -4.24 -10.73
C LEU A 342 -2.77 -5.67 -10.46
N LEU A 343 -2.55 -6.18 -9.24
CA LEU A 343 -3.03 -7.51 -8.84
C LEU A 343 -4.56 -7.56 -8.78
N GLN A 344 -5.18 -6.49 -8.27
CA GLN A 344 -6.64 -6.35 -8.20
C GLN A 344 -7.26 -6.34 -9.61
N ALA A 345 -6.65 -5.60 -10.54
CA ALA A 345 -7.06 -5.58 -11.95
C ALA A 345 -6.94 -6.98 -12.59
N MET A 346 -5.79 -7.63 -12.45
CA MET A 346 -5.59 -9.01 -12.95
C MET A 346 -6.62 -9.98 -12.36
N ALA A 347 -6.87 -9.90 -11.05
CA ALA A 347 -7.79 -10.78 -10.35
C ALA A 347 -9.24 -10.59 -10.78
N CYS A 348 -9.64 -9.36 -11.12
CA CYS A 348 -10.97 -9.03 -11.62
C CYS A 348 -11.13 -9.25 -13.14
N GLY A 349 -10.07 -9.68 -13.84
CA GLY A 349 -10.11 -9.87 -15.30
C GLY A 349 -10.15 -8.55 -16.06
N THR A 350 -9.51 -7.50 -15.54
CA THR A 350 -9.45 -6.18 -16.19
C THR A 350 -8.14 -6.03 -16.96
N PRO A 351 -8.15 -5.72 -18.27
CA PRO A 351 -6.95 -5.42 -19.04
C PRO A 351 -6.21 -4.21 -18.46
N ILE A 352 -4.88 -4.24 -18.51
CA ILE A 352 -4.02 -3.22 -17.88
C ILE A 352 -3.24 -2.44 -18.92
N VAL A 353 -3.23 -1.12 -18.76
CA VAL A 353 -2.32 -0.18 -19.43
C VAL A 353 -1.53 0.52 -18.35
N ALA A 354 -0.20 0.37 -18.31
CA ALA A 354 0.60 0.85 -17.17
C ALA A 354 1.92 1.47 -17.59
N SER A 355 2.49 2.30 -16.73
CA SER A 355 3.82 2.87 -16.91
C SER A 355 4.91 1.80 -16.95
N ASN A 356 5.92 1.98 -17.80
CA ASN A 356 7.09 1.10 -17.87
C ASN A 356 8.21 1.61 -16.93
N ILE A 357 7.92 1.68 -15.64
CA ILE A 357 8.87 2.21 -14.65
C ILE A 357 8.76 1.48 -13.31
N ALA A 358 9.83 1.56 -12.52
CA ALA A 358 9.91 1.06 -11.15
C ALA A 358 9.57 -0.44 -11.06
N SER A 359 8.74 -0.84 -10.10
CA SER A 359 8.29 -2.22 -9.93
C SER A 359 7.16 -2.65 -10.88
N ILE A 360 6.56 -1.72 -11.63
CA ILE A 360 5.39 -1.99 -12.47
C ILE A 360 5.67 -3.09 -13.50
N PRO A 361 6.76 -3.06 -14.30
CA PRO A 361 7.08 -4.14 -15.23
C PRO A 361 7.33 -5.48 -14.55
N GLU A 362 7.93 -5.46 -13.35
CA GLU A 362 8.17 -6.67 -12.56
C GLU A 362 6.88 -7.34 -12.12
N VAL A 363 5.92 -6.54 -11.63
CA VAL A 363 4.62 -7.04 -11.15
C VAL A 363 3.69 -7.39 -12.30
N ALA A 364 3.56 -6.50 -13.29
CA ALA A 364 2.69 -6.72 -14.45
C ALA A 364 3.22 -7.84 -15.37
N GLY A 365 4.53 -7.92 -15.59
CA GLY A 365 5.10 -8.85 -16.57
C GLY A 365 4.59 -8.56 -17.97
N SER A 366 4.26 -9.61 -18.71
CA SER A 366 3.75 -9.52 -20.09
C SER A 366 2.23 -9.32 -20.19
N VAL A 367 1.50 -9.12 -19.06
CA VAL A 367 0.03 -9.07 -19.06
C VAL A 367 -0.54 -7.64 -19.08
N ALA A 368 0.32 -6.64 -19.32
CA ALA A 368 -0.07 -5.24 -19.46
C ALA A 368 0.52 -4.62 -20.73
N LEU A 369 -0.18 -3.65 -21.31
CA LEU A 369 0.39 -2.75 -22.29
C LEU A 369 1.21 -1.69 -21.53
N LEU A 370 2.52 -1.74 -21.66
CA LEU A 370 3.42 -0.78 -21.04
C LEU A 370 3.65 0.43 -21.94
N PHE A 371 3.74 1.62 -21.32
CA PHE A 371 4.06 2.88 -21.99
C PHE A 371 5.14 3.67 -21.23
N ASP A 372 5.83 4.55 -21.93
CA ASP A 372 6.77 5.52 -21.36
C ASP A 372 5.98 6.62 -20.63
N GLN A 373 6.06 6.67 -19.30
CA GLN A 373 5.31 7.62 -18.45
C GLN A 373 5.67 9.09 -18.71
N THR A 374 6.75 9.37 -19.43
CA THR A 374 7.13 10.71 -19.82
C THR A 374 6.45 11.18 -21.10
N LYS A 375 5.88 10.23 -21.90
CA LYS A 375 5.32 10.45 -23.23
C LYS A 375 3.79 10.29 -23.21
N VAL A 376 3.08 11.42 -23.20
CA VAL A 376 1.60 11.44 -23.21
C VAL A 376 1.03 10.76 -24.44
N HIS A 377 1.64 10.93 -25.62
CA HIS A 377 1.20 10.29 -26.85
C HIS A 377 1.32 8.76 -26.80
N ASP A 378 2.38 8.19 -26.21
CA ASP A 378 2.52 6.75 -26.07
C ASP A 378 1.42 6.18 -25.14
N MET A 379 1.11 6.89 -24.03
CA MET A 379 0.00 6.54 -23.15
C MET A 379 -1.33 6.58 -23.93
N ALA A 380 -1.59 7.62 -24.71
CA ALA A 380 -2.81 7.74 -25.52
C ALA A 380 -2.93 6.61 -26.55
N GLU A 381 -1.85 6.26 -27.25
CA GLU A 381 -1.83 5.15 -28.20
C GLU A 381 -2.16 3.81 -27.54
N LYS A 382 -1.57 3.52 -26.35
CA LYS A 382 -1.88 2.28 -25.62
C LYS A 382 -3.31 2.24 -25.13
N ILE A 383 -3.87 3.38 -24.68
CA ILE A 383 -5.27 3.50 -24.28
C ILE A 383 -6.19 3.26 -25.48
N ALA A 384 -5.96 3.91 -26.62
CA ALA A 384 -6.74 3.70 -27.82
C ALA A 384 -6.66 2.23 -28.32
N LYS A 385 -5.44 1.67 -28.33
CA LYS A 385 -5.18 0.27 -28.73
C LYS A 385 -5.97 -0.73 -27.89
N ILE A 386 -6.01 -0.56 -26.56
CA ILE A 386 -6.74 -1.50 -25.70
C ILE A 386 -8.25 -1.35 -25.86
N ILE A 387 -8.75 -0.15 -26.10
CA ILE A 387 -10.19 0.11 -26.32
C ILE A 387 -10.66 -0.50 -27.65
N LEU A 388 -9.88 -0.33 -28.71
CA LEU A 388 -10.28 -0.72 -30.08
C LEU A 388 -10.02 -2.20 -30.40
N ASN A 389 -9.20 -2.91 -29.63
CA ASN A 389 -8.81 -4.29 -29.93
C ASN A 389 -9.36 -5.28 -28.90
N GLN A 390 -10.47 -5.92 -29.22
CA GLN A 390 -11.13 -6.90 -28.35
C GLN A 390 -10.28 -8.16 -28.14
N ASP A 391 -9.68 -8.70 -29.18
CA ASP A 391 -8.87 -9.93 -29.09
C ASP A 391 -7.68 -9.73 -28.15
N LEU A 392 -7.05 -8.54 -28.22
CA LEU A 392 -5.96 -8.19 -27.32
C LEU A 392 -6.44 -8.12 -25.86
N ARG A 393 -7.64 -7.54 -25.60
CA ARG A 393 -8.20 -7.52 -24.25
C ARG A 393 -8.40 -8.93 -23.71
N GLU A 394 -8.99 -9.82 -24.51
CA GLU A 394 -9.24 -11.22 -24.12
C GLU A 394 -7.95 -11.95 -23.79
N GLN A 395 -6.91 -11.80 -24.62
CA GLN A 395 -5.58 -12.36 -24.37
C GLN A 395 -4.98 -11.85 -23.04
N LEU A 396 -5.03 -10.54 -22.79
CA LEU A 396 -4.47 -9.93 -21.58
C LEU A 396 -5.27 -10.34 -20.34
N ILE A 397 -6.59 -10.48 -20.42
CA ILE A 397 -7.45 -10.98 -19.33
C ILE A 397 -7.00 -12.38 -18.90
N GLN A 398 -6.90 -13.32 -19.86
CA GLN A 398 -6.52 -14.71 -19.54
C GLN A 398 -5.10 -14.81 -18.98
N ALA A 399 -4.18 -14.04 -19.55
CA ALA A 399 -2.81 -13.97 -19.04
C ALA A 399 -2.75 -13.36 -17.63
N GLY A 400 -3.53 -12.30 -17.36
CA GLY A 400 -3.65 -11.66 -16.06
C GLY A 400 -4.20 -12.58 -14.98
N LEU A 401 -5.32 -13.27 -15.26
CA LEU A 401 -5.93 -14.26 -14.36
C LEU A 401 -4.99 -15.43 -14.03
N THR A 402 -4.10 -15.77 -14.96
CA THR A 402 -3.06 -16.79 -14.72
C THR A 402 -1.94 -16.24 -13.85
N ARG A 403 -1.42 -15.05 -14.18
CA ARG A 403 -0.29 -14.44 -13.50
C ARG A 403 -0.58 -14.11 -12.04
N VAL A 404 -1.78 -13.59 -11.73
CA VAL A 404 -2.15 -13.15 -10.37
C VAL A 404 -2.08 -14.28 -9.34
N LYS A 405 -2.20 -15.54 -9.74
CA LYS A 405 -2.09 -16.71 -8.86
C LYS A 405 -0.72 -16.83 -8.17
N ASN A 406 0.31 -16.18 -8.71
CA ASN A 406 1.64 -16.15 -8.11
C ASN A 406 1.76 -15.17 -6.94
N PHE A 407 0.73 -14.37 -6.67
CA PHE A 407 0.73 -13.32 -5.67
C PHE A 407 -0.39 -13.55 -4.66
N ASN A 408 -0.07 -14.11 -3.51
CA ASN A 408 -1.06 -14.27 -2.44
C ASN A 408 -0.43 -14.06 -1.06
N TRP A 409 -1.29 -13.77 -0.09
CA TRP A 409 -0.84 -13.50 1.28
C TRP A 409 -0.31 -14.73 1.99
N GLN A 410 -0.74 -15.93 1.61
CA GLN A 410 -0.25 -17.20 2.18
C GLN A 410 1.22 -17.41 1.80
N ILE A 411 1.59 -17.21 0.52
CA ILE A 411 2.99 -17.27 0.09
C ILE A 411 3.80 -16.18 0.79
N CYS A 412 3.28 -14.95 0.86
CA CYS A 412 3.93 -13.85 1.57
C CYS A 412 4.20 -14.20 3.05
N ALA A 413 3.23 -14.79 3.74
CA ALA A 413 3.35 -15.22 5.13
C ALA A 413 4.35 -16.38 5.29
N GLN A 414 4.32 -17.38 4.41
CA GLN A 414 5.26 -18.50 4.43
C GLN A 414 6.70 -18.04 4.28
N GLU A 415 6.98 -17.18 3.28
CA GLU A 415 8.33 -16.66 3.08
C GLU A 415 8.76 -15.72 4.21
N THR A 416 7.83 -14.92 4.79
CA THR A 416 8.11 -14.09 5.95
C THR A 416 8.45 -14.93 7.18
N LEU A 417 7.67 -15.98 7.45
CA LEU A 417 7.90 -16.91 8.55
C LEU A 417 9.24 -17.66 8.39
N LYS A 418 9.60 -18.02 7.16
CA LYS A 418 10.90 -18.61 6.86
C LYS A 418 12.05 -17.65 7.23
N VAL A 419 11.97 -16.38 6.84
CA VAL A 419 12.97 -15.36 7.21
C VAL A 419 13.06 -15.19 8.74
N ILE A 420 11.93 -15.23 9.44
CA ILE A 420 11.88 -15.16 10.92
C ILE A 420 12.53 -16.40 11.56
N ASN A 421 12.27 -17.59 11.04
CA ASN A 421 12.76 -18.85 11.58
C ASN A 421 14.25 -19.09 11.30
N GLU A 422 14.83 -18.47 10.26
CA GLU A 422 16.26 -18.54 9.91
C GLU A 422 17.18 -17.68 10.82
N MET A 423 16.62 -16.97 11.79
CA MET A 423 17.35 -16.13 12.74
C MET A 423 17.62 -16.88 14.04
#